data_49fd44ee93ea41dab048852254da0e8a
#
_entry.id   49fd44ee93ea41dab048852254da0e8a
#
_cell.length_a   1.000
_cell.length_b   1.000
_cell.length_c   1.000
_cell.angle_alpha   90.00
_cell.angle_beta   90.00
_cell.angle_gamma   90.00
#
_symmetry.space_group_name_H-M   'P 1'
#
loop_
_entity.id
_entity.type
_entity.pdbx_description
1 polymer ?
#
loop_
_entity_poly.entity_id
_entity_poly.type
_entity_poly.pdbx_seq_one_letter_code
_entity_poly.pdbx_strand_id
1 'polypeptide(L)'
;MLINTYRYDVIHAHTMFNIGWAMLAGKLCGVPVRISHAHSALTEKRSLKVRIYEAAMRFLIRTCANTFAACGMKAGARLYGEHFFKSKGTLILNGIDTQSFSFDTEKRHECRTKLGLQDKFVIGHAGHLATVKNQVFLLNLMPEILKKRANSYLLLLGEGEDRPMLERKIRELHLENYVRMTGNVRNVPDYLNAMDVFAFPSLYEGMPLSIIEVQSNGLPCVISDRVPEDVFLTDLLQPLPLNEQSAWVDAICGAKRESSEKYAAQMRQSGFDTDTAMQKVYMIYKER
;
A
#
# COMPACT_ATOMS: atom_id res chain seq x y z
N MET A 1 -30.79 20.36 4.14
CA MET A 1 -29.68 19.62 3.52
C MET A 1 -28.39 20.36 3.82
N LEU A 2 -27.41 19.72 4.47
CA LEU A 2 -26.19 20.38 5.00
C LEU A 2 -25.45 21.25 3.98
N ILE A 3 -25.37 20.80 2.72
CA ILE A 3 -24.68 21.50 1.64
C ILE A 3 -25.25 22.92 1.41
N ASN A 4 -26.56 23.09 1.47
CA ASN A 4 -27.18 24.40 1.30
C ASN A 4 -26.98 25.34 2.52
N THR A 5 -26.87 24.73 3.71
CA THR A 5 -26.73 25.49 4.96
C THR A 5 -25.36 26.13 5.10
N TYR A 6 -24.30 25.44 4.68
CA TYR A 6 -22.91 25.85 4.93
C TYR A 6 -22.19 26.46 3.71
N ARG A 7 -22.82 26.49 2.52
CA ARG A 7 -22.27 27.07 1.28
C ARG A 7 -20.83 26.63 0.99
N TYR A 8 -20.62 25.30 0.87
CA TYR A 8 -19.30 24.73 0.56
C TYR A 8 -18.81 25.17 -0.83
N ASP A 9 -17.52 25.52 -0.92
CA ASP A 9 -16.85 25.82 -2.20
C ASP A 9 -16.38 24.54 -2.91
N VAL A 10 -16.09 23.48 -2.16
CA VAL A 10 -15.52 22.23 -2.67
C VAL A 10 -16.24 21.02 -2.10
N ILE A 11 -16.57 20.07 -2.95
CA ILE A 11 -16.90 18.68 -2.57
C ILE A 11 -15.85 17.76 -3.17
N HIS A 12 -15.10 17.06 -2.31
CA HIS A 12 -14.14 16.04 -2.70
C HIS A 12 -14.57 14.68 -2.15
N ALA A 13 -14.97 13.75 -3.04
CA ALA A 13 -15.58 12.49 -2.65
C ALA A 13 -14.73 11.28 -3.08
N HIS A 14 -14.62 10.27 -2.18
CA HIS A 14 -13.68 9.15 -2.27
C HIS A 14 -14.34 7.75 -2.25
N THR A 15 -15.68 7.64 -2.29
CA THR A 15 -16.45 6.42 -1.99
C THR A 15 -16.83 5.58 -3.22
N MET A 16 -15.94 5.44 -4.21
CA MET A 16 -16.17 4.69 -5.44
C MET A 16 -17.47 5.12 -6.17
N PHE A 17 -18.30 4.19 -6.62
CA PHE A 17 -19.52 4.52 -7.38
C PHE A 17 -20.55 5.37 -6.60
N ASN A 18 -20.57 5.31 -5.26
CA ASN A 18 -21.46 6.14 -4.44
C ASN A 18 -21.13 7.65 -4.54
N ILE A 19 -19.95 8.01 -5.05
CA ILE A 19 -19.57 9.37 -5.41
C ILE A 19 -20.62 10.03 -6.31
N GLY A 20 -21.30 9.26 -7.17
CA GLY A 20 -22.35 9.78 -8.08
C GLY A 20 -23.42 10.62 -7.37
N TRP A 21 -23.88 10.17 -6.20
CA TRP A 21 -24.86 10.91 -5.40
C TRP A 21 -24.30 12.19 -4.80
N ALA A 22 -23.06 12.16 -4.33
CA ALA A 22 -22.40 13.37 -3.80
C ALA A 22 -22.18 14.41 -4.90
N MET A 23 -21.77 13.98 -6.10
CA MET A 23 -21.58 14.88 -7.25
C MET A 23 -22.91 15.50 -7.71
N LEU A 24 -23.98 14.70 -7.77
CA LEU A 24 -25.32 15.20 -8.11
C LEU A 24 -25.79 16.23 -7.07
N ALA A 25 -25.69 15.91 -5.78
CA ALA A 25 -26.08 16.82 -4.71
C ALA A 25 -25.28 18.13 -4.77
N GLY A 26 -23.94 18.06 -4.96
CA GLY A 26 -23.09 19.24 -5.12
C GLY A 26 -23.47 20.11 -6.31
N LYS A 27 -23.80 19.48 -7.46
CA LYS A 27 -24.25 20.22 -8.66
C LYS A 27 -25.58 20.92 -8.43
N LEU A 28 -26.56 20.26 -7.83
CA LEU A 28 -27.87 20.84 -7.53
C LEU A 28 -27.80 21.97 -6.50
N CYS A 29 -26.83 21.91 -5.58
CA CYS A 29 -26.59 22.94 -4.56
C CYS A 29 -25.64 24.07 -5.05
N GLY A 30 -25.20 24.04 -6.31
CA GLY A 30 -24.32 25.06 -6.88
C GLY A 30 -22.88 25.09 -6.37
N VAL A 31 -22.39 23.96 -5.80
CA VAL A 31 -20.99 23.88 -5.34
C VAL A 31 -20.05 23.99 -6.54
N PRO A 32 -19.12 24.96 -6.58
CA PRO A 32 -18.32 25.23 -7.78
C PRO A 32 -17.31 24.11 -8.09
N VAL A 33 -16.60 23.56 -7.10
CA VAL A 33 -15.59 22.52 -7.28
C VAL A 33 -16.14 21.17 -6.80
N ARG A 34 -16.26 20.22 -7.73
CA ARG A 34 -16.83 18.88 -7.46
C ARG A 34 -15.89 17.80 -7.95
N ILE A 35 -15.10 17.23 -7.02
CA ILE A 35 -14.02 16.28 -7.29
C ILE A 35 -14.49 14.87 -6.99
N SER A 36 -14.41 14.02 -8.00
CA SER A 36 -14.54 12.58 -7.85
C SER A 36 -13.14 11.96 -7.81
N HIS A 37 -12.80 11.18 -6.77
CA HIS A 37 -11.48 10.60 -6.58
C HIS A 37 -11.55 9.08 -6.39
N ALA A 38 -10.95 8.33 -7.31
CA ALA A 38 -10.93 6.87 -7.32
C ALA A 38 -9.71 6.32 -6.59
N HIS A 39 -9.92 5.37 -5.65
CA HIS A 39 -8.85 4.75 -4.85
C HIS A 39 -8.74 3.23 -5.02
N SER A 40 -9.65 2.57 -5.73
CA SER A 40 -9.66 1.11 -5.86
C SER A 40 -9.84 0.66 -7.29
N ALA A 41 -9.07 -0.36 -7.67
CA ALA A 41 -9.17 -1.06 -8.95
C ALA A 41 -9.87 -2.43 -8.82
N LEU A 42 -10.31 -2.83 -7.62
CA LEU A 42 -10.90 -4.15 -7.37
C LEU A 42 -12.12 -4.42 -8.27
N THR A 43 -12.09 -5.56 -8.93
CA THR A 43 -13.19 -6.06 -9.77
C THR A 43 -13.61 -7.43 -9.27
N GLU A 44 -14.72 -7.49 -8.55
CA GLU A 44 -15.36 -8.75 -8.17
C GLU A 44 -16.37 -9.17 -9.24
N LYS A 45 -16.74 -10.48 -9.25
CA LYS A 45 -17.88 -10.95 -10.06
C LYS A 45 -19.15 -10.24 -9.60
N ARG A 46 -19.86 -9.56 -10.51
CA ARG A 46 -20.98 -8.67 -10.17
C ARG A 46 -22.26 -9.10 -10.83
N SER A 47 -23.35 -9.03 -10.04
CA SER A 47 -24.69 -9.25 -10.55
C SER A 47 -25.09 -8.17 -11.58
N LEU A 48 -26.08 -8.48 -12.43
CA LEU A 48 -26.60 -7.53 -13.40
C LEU A 48 -27.09 -6.22 -12.74
N LYS A 49 -27.74 -6.33 -11.57
CA LYS A 49 -28.22 -5.16 -10.79
C LYS A 49 -27.07 -4.23 -10.41
N VAL A 50 -25.97 -4.78 -9.93
CA VAL A 50 -24.75 -3.99 -9.57
C VAL A 50 -24.17 -3.31 -10.80
N ARG A 51 -24.10 -3.99 -11.96
CA ARG A 51 -23.59 -3.41 -13.20
C ARG A 51 -24.45 -2.23 -13.69
N ILE A 52 -25.80 -2.34 -13.59
CA ILE A 52 -26.70 -1.24 -13.94
C ILE A 52 -26.50 -0.06 -12.99
N TYR A 53 -26.41 -0.31 -11.69
CA TYR A 53 -26.13 0.74 -10.69
C TYR A 53 -24.79 1.45 -10.98
N GLU A 54 -23.73 0.71 -11.23
CA GLU A 54 -22.43 1.28 -11.56
C GLU A 54 -22.46 2.12 -12.84
N ALA A 55 -23.20 1.68 -13.85
CA ALA A 55 -23.35 2.44 -15.09
C ALA A 55 -24.10 3.79 -14.85
N ALA A 56 -25.19 3.74 -14.05
CA ALA A 56 -25.92 4.94 -13.66
C ALA A 56 -25.04 5.92 -12.85
N MET A 57 -24.30 5.39 -11.85
CA MET A 57 -23.41 6.22 -11.04
C MET A 57 -22.26 6.79 -11.85
N ARG A 58 -21.69 6.03 -12.77
CA ARG A 58 -20.65 6.54 -13.69
C ARG A 58 -21.19 7.69 -14.56
N PHE A 59 -22.41 7.57 -15.03
CA PHE A 59 -23.07 8.63 -15.78
C PHE A 59 -23.22 9.90 -14.92
N LEU A 60 -23.71 9.77 -13.67
CA LEU A 60 -23.82 10.89 -12.73
C LEU A 60 -22.46 11.53 -12.41
N ILE A 61 -21.45 10.71 -12.18
CA ILE A 61 -20.09 11.20 -11.92
C ILE A 61 -19.61 12.03 -13.12
N ARG A 62 -19.69 11.49 -14.34
CA ARG A 62 -19.20 12.17 -15.55
C ARG A 62 -19.95 13.46 -15.87
N THR A 63 -21.23 13.58 -15.49
CA THR A 63 -22.08 14.73 -15.80
C THR A 63 -22.14 15.77 -14.68
N CYS A 64 -21.85 15.39 -13.45
CA CYS A 64 -21.99 16.24 -12.28
C CYS A 64 -20.65 16.63 -11.63
N ALA A 65 -19.60 15.82 -11.72
CA ALA A 65 -18.26 16.23 -11.34
C ALA A 65 -17.63 17.15 -12.40
N ASN A 66 -16.69 17.99 -12.00
CA ASN A 66 -15.87 18.79 -12.91
C ASN A 66 -14.37 18.46 -12.80
N THR A 67 -13.98 17.64 -11.82
CA THR A 67 -12.62 17.08 -11.71
C THR A 67 -12.68 15.59 -11.43
N PHE A 68 -11.84 14.84 -12.15
CA PHE A 68 -11.78 13.37 -12.13
C PHE A 68 -10.40 12.91 -11.71
N ALA A 69 -10.21 12.64 -10.43
CA ALA A 69 -8.93 12.21 -9.87
C ALA A 69 -8.87 10.70 -9.63
N ALA A 70 -7.68 10.12 -9.68
CA ALA A 70 -7.44 8.74 -9.24
C ALA A 70 -6.04 8.57 -8.68
N CYS A 71 -5.89 7.65 -7.71
CA CYS A 71 -4.59 7.29 -7.15
C CYS A 71 -3.74 6.40 -8.07
N GLY A 72 -4.30 5.90 -9.18
CA GLY A 72 -3.61 5.10 -10.18
C GLY A 72 -4.45 4.91 -11.44
N MET A 73 -3.79 4.57 -12.56
CA MET A 73 -4.47 4.40 -13.86
C MET A 73 -5.57 3.35 -13.82
N LYS A 74 -5.33 2.23 -13.15
CA LYS A 74 -6.32 1.14 -13.00
C LYS A 74 -7.55 1.58 -12.19
N ALA A 75 -7.36 2.36 -11.11
CA ALA A 75 -8.46 2.91 -10.31
C ALA A 75 -9.31 3.89 -11.13
N GLY A 76 -8.67 4.79 -11.86
CA GLY A 76 -9.34 5.73 -12.77
C GLY A 76 -10.11 5.02 -13.88
N ALA A 77 -9.49 4.05 -14.55
CA ALA A 77 -10.12 3.23 -15.57
C ALA A 77 -11.35 2.48 -15.04
N ARG A 78 -11.27 1.96 -13.80
CA ARG A 78 -12.36 1.25 -13.14
C ARG A 78 -13.57 2.15 -12.86
N LEU A 79 -13.37 3.33 -12.33
CA LEU A 79 -14.45 4.24 -11.95
C LEU A 79 -15.01 4.99 -13.16
N TYR A 80 -14.13 5.56 -13.98
CA TYR A 80 -14.53 6.47 -15.05
C TYR A 80 -14.61 5.81 -16.44
N GLY A 81 -13.96 4.66 -16.65
CA GLY A 81 -13.66 4.06 -17.94
C GLY A 81 -12.33 4.55 -18.49
N GLU A 82 -11.58 3.65 -19.11
CA GLU A 82 -10.18 3.85 -19.49
C GLU A 82 -9.97 5.05 -20.43
N HIS A 83 -10.74 5.10 -21.53
CA HIS A 83 -10.63 6.18 -22.52
C HIS A 83 -10.97 7.55 -21.91
N PHE A 84 -12.02 7.60 -21.09
CA PHE A 84 -12.44 8.85 -20.43
C PHE A 84 -11.37 9.35 -19.45
N PHE A 85 -10.82 8.43 -18.63
CA PHE A 85 -9.80 8.82 -17.65
C PHE A 85 -8.49 9.25 -18.31
N LYS A 86 -8.05 8.56 -19.38
CA LYS A 86 -6.87 8.98 -20.15
C LYS A 86 -7.00 10.39 -20.74
N SER A 87 -8.22 10.82 -21.09
CA SER A 87 -8.43 12.13 -21.73
C SER A 87 -8.74 13.27 -20.76
N LYS A 88 -9.36 12.98 -19.61
CA LYS A 88 -9.88 14.01 -18.66
C LYS A 88 -9.47 13.78 -17.22
N GLY A 89 -8.79 12.67 -16.93
CA GLY A 89 -8.40 12.31 -15.58
C GLY A 89 -7.12 12.99 -15.12
N THR A 90 -7.04 13.24 -13.83
CA THR A 90 -5.83 13.72 -13.13
C THR A 90 -5.31 12.63 -12.22
N LEU A 91 -4.03 12.27 -12.35
CA LEU A 91 -3.38 11.30 -11.49
C LEU A 91 -2.86 12.01 -10.23
N ILE A 92 -3.41 11.61 -9.08
CA ILE A 92 -2.97 12.05 -7.75
C ILE A 92 -2.59 10.79 -6.98
N LEU A 93 -1.30 10.48 -6.97
CA LEU A 93 -0.80 9.30 -6.27
C LEU A 93 -1.03 9.42 -4.77
N ASN A 94 -1.24 8.29 -4.10
CA ASN A 94 -1.28 8.26 -2.64
C ASN A 94 0.14 8.54 -2.11
N GLY A 95 0.35 9.74 -1.59
CA GLY A 95 1.63 10.16 -1.05
C GLY A 95 1.91 9.55 0.32
N ILE A 96 3.17 9.27 0.59
CA ILE A 96 3.71 8.97 1.91
C ILE A 96 4.64 10.10 2.34
N ASP A 97 4.92 10.23 3.62
CA ASP A 97 5.99 11.11 4.12
C ASP A 97 7.34 10.44 3.87
N THR A 98 7.89 10.64 2.66
CA THR A 98 9.11 9.99 2.21
C THR A 98 10.31 10.27 3.13
N GLN A 99 10.33 11.42 3.81
CA GLN A 99 11.38 11.78 4.76
C GLN A 99 11.29 10.95 6.04
N SER A 100 10.10 10.78 6.61
CA SER A 100 9.88 9.97 7.81
C SER A 100 10.22 8.49 7.58
N PHE A 101 10.06 8.01 6.35
CA PHE A 101 10.41 6.65 5.95
C PHE A 101 11.89 6.47 5.55
N SER A 102 12.68 7.53 5.46
CA SER A 102 14.12 7.43 5.17
C SER A 102 14.85 6.55 6.19
N PHE A 103 15.88 5.84 5.75
CA PHE A 103 16.69 5.01 6.65
C PHE A 103 17.42 5.87 7.70
N ASP A 104 17.35 5.40 8.95
CA ASP A 104 17.95 6.05 10.10
C ASP A 104 18.67 5.00 10.97
N THR A 105 19.99 5.14 11.10
CA THR A 105 20.84 4.21 11.84
C THR A 105 20.57 4.24 13.35
N GLU A 106 20.28 5.42 13.91
CA GLU A 106 20.00 5.56 15.34
C GLU A 106 18.65 4.90 15.68
N LYS A 107 17.63 5.20 14.91
CA LYS A 107 16.31 4.53 15.06
C LYS A 107 16.40 3.03 14.86
N ARG A 108 17.22 2.56 13.93
CA ARG A 108 17.50 1.13 13.76
C ARG A 108 18.08 0.54 15.05
N HIS A 109 19.11 1.17 15.61
CA HIS A 109 19.73 0.69 16.84
C HIS A 109 18.73 0.66 18.01
N GLU A 110 18.00 1.74 18.22
CA GLU A 110 17.00 1.86 19.27
C GLU A 110 15.89 0.81 19.14
N CYS A 111 15.32 0.67 17.94
CA CYS A 111 14.22 -0.27 17.71
C CYS A 111 14.69 -1.72 17.90
N ARG A 112 15.86 -2.09 17.39
CA ARG A 112 16.44 -3.43 17.57
C ARG A 112 16.73 -3.72 19.04
N THR A 113 17.21 -2.74 19.79
CA THR A 113 17.43 -2.87 21.25
C THR A 113 16.13 -3.10 22.00
N LYS A 114 15.11 -2.31 21.74
CA LYS A 114 13.75 -2.47 22.34
C LYS A 114 13.13 -3.84 22.03
N LEU A 115 13.41 -4.38 20.86
CA LEU A 115 12.86 -5.66 20.40
C LEU A 115 13.72 -6.89 20.78
N GLY A 116 14.96 -6.69 21.24
CA GLY A 116 15.94 -7.75 21.50
C GLY A 116 16.45 -8.42 20.21
N LEU A 117 16.63 -7.64 19.14
CA LEU A 117 16.96 -8.13 17.80
C LEU A 117 18.37 -7.71 17.31
N GLN A 118 19.28 -7.30 18.22
CA GLN A 118 20.60 -6.74 17.87
C GLN A 118 21.39 -7.69 16.94
N ASP A 119 21.44 -8.98 17.28
CA ASP A 119 22.21 -10.00 16.56
C ASP A 119 21.37 -10.84 15.59
N LYS A 120 20.12 -10.42 15.31
CA LYS A 120 19.22 -11.13 14.42
C LYS A 120 19.29 -10.60 13.00
N PHE A 121 19.08 -11.49 12.04
CA PHE A 121 18.71 -11.13 10.69
C PHE A 121 17.19 -11.01 10.62
N VAL A 122 16.68 -9.79 10.48
CA VAL A 122 15.26 -9.49 10.63
C VAL A 122 14.57 -9.46 9.28
N ILE A 123 13.70 -10.43 9.06
CA ILE A 123 12.79 -10.49 7.91
C ILE A 123 11.50 -9.78 8.33
N GLY A 124 11.08 -8.76 7.60
CA GLY A 124 9.89 -7.99 7.93
C GLY A 124 8.73 -8.22 6.97
N HIS A 125 7.53 -8.06 7.50
CA HIS A 125 6.30 -7.91 6.72
C HIS A 125 5.38 -6.91 7.43
N ALA A 126 4.74 -6.02 6.68
CA ALA A 126 3.78 -5.06 7.21
C ALA A 126 2.49 -5.08 6.38
N GLY A 127 1.36 -5.25 7.04
CA GLY A 127 0.06 -5.28 6.40
C GLY A 127 -1.03 -5.93 7.26
N HIS A 128 -2.26 -5.82 6.79
CA HIS A 128 -3.40 -6.49 7.41
C HIS A 128 -3.20 -8.01 7.40
N LEU A 129 -3.47 -8.68 8.53
CA LEU A 129 -3.33 -10.14 8.64
C LEU A 129 -4.56 -10.81 7.98
N ALA A 130 -4.48 -10.99 6.67
CA ALA A 130 -5.54 -11.50 5.82
C ALA A 130 -4.99 -12.43 4.75
N THR A 131 -5.81 -13.37 4.31
CA THR A 131 -5.45 -14.40 3.31
C THR A 131 -4.80 -13.81 2.05
N VAL A 132 -5.23 -12.63 1.61
CA VAL A 132 -4.67 -11.96 0.44
C VAL A 132 -3.19 -11.56 0.62
N LYS A 133 -2.76 -11.27 1.85
CA LYS A 133 -1.37 -10.91 2.19
C LYS A 133 -0.47 -12.12 2.37
N ASN A 134 -1.05 -13.31 2.55
CA ASN A 134 -0.39 -14.61 2.51
C ASN A 134 0.79 -14.76 3.49
N GLN A 135 0.65 -14.23 4.72
CA GLN A 135 1.70 -14.34 5.75
C GLN A 135 2.03 -15.79 6.10
N VAL A 136 1.07 -16.72 5.93
CA VAL A 136 1.29 -18.16 6.13
C VAL A 136 2.40 -18.70 5.22
N PHE A 137 2.58 -18.14 4.03
CA PHE A 137 3.69 -18.49 3.14
C PHE A 137 5.05 -18.23 3.80
N LEU A 138 5.21 -17.06 4.45
CA LEU A 138 6.45 -16.73 5.16
C LEU A 138 6.71 -17.68 6.32
N LEU A 139 5.67 -18.06 7.09
CA LEU A 139 5.81 -19.06 8.16
C LEU A 139 6.29 -20.40 7.63
N ASN A 140 5.77 -20.84 6.48
CA ASN A 140 6.19 -22.09 5.85
C ASN A 140 7.64 -22.07 5.33
N LEU A 141 8.18 -20.89 4.98
CA LEU A 141 9.58 -20.76 4.57
C LEU A 141 10.55 -20.73 5.75
N MET A 142 10.11 -20.32 6.95
CA MET A 142 11.01 -20.12 8.10
C MET A 142 11.86 -21.33 8.46
N PRO A 143 11.40 -22.60 8.45
CA PRO A 143 12.25 -23.74 8.73
C PRO A 143 13.46 -23.83 7.79
N GLU A 144 13.29 -23.61 6.49
CA GLU A 144 14.38 -23.65 5.52
C GLU A 144 15.29 -22.40 5.62
N ILE A 145 14.72 -21.23 5.91
CA ILE A 145 15.48 -20.01 6.19
C ILE A 145 16.38 -20.22 7.41
N LEU A 146 15.87 -20.80 8.50
CA LEU A 146 16.64 -21.05 9.73
C LEU A 146 17.76 -22.07 9.53
N LYS A 147 17.59 -23.07 8.65
CA LYS A 147 18.68 -23.98 8.24
C LYS A 147 19.82 -23.25 7.54
N LYS A 148 19.50 -22.26 6.68
CA LYS A 148 20.52 -21.48 5.94
C LYS A 148 21.10 -20.35 6.79
N ARG A 149 20.29 -19.73 7.66
CA ARG A 149 20.66 -18.56 8.45
C ARG A 149 20.02 -18.66 9.84
N ALA A 150 20.67 -19.34 10.77
CA ALA A 150 20.13 -19.72 12.07
C ALA A 150 19.73 -18.53 12.96
N ASN A 151 20.29 -17.33 12.75
CA ASN A 151 19.92 -16.13 13.49
C ASN A 151 18.76 -15.33 12.86
N SER A 152 18.03 -15.91 11.89
CA SER A 152 16.87 -15.25 11.26
C SER A 152 15.71 -15.09 12.23
N TYR A 153 14.97 -13.98 12.05
CA TYR A 153 13.81 -13.64 12.86
C TYR A 153 12.73 -12.99 11.98
N LEU A 154 11.50 -13.48 12.03
CA LEU A 154 10.39 -12.94 11.27
C LEU A 154 9.58 -11.97 12.13
N LEU A 155 9.41 -10.74 11.64
CA LEU A 155 8.66 -9.68 12.28
C LEU A 155 7.43 -9.30 11.44
N LEU A 156 6.23 -9.63 11.94
CA LEU A 156 4.96 -9.36 11.27
C LEU A 156 4.27 -8.17 11.94
N LEU A 157 4.10 -7.07 11.20
CA LEU A 157 3.40 -5.86 11.66
C LEU A 157 1.97 -5.86 11.13
N GLY A 158 0.99 -5.68 12.02
CA GLY A 158 -0.41 -5.55 11.69
C GLY A 158 -1.33 -6.46 12.49
N GLU A 159 -2.62 -6.28 12.28
CA GLU A 159 -3.71 -7.06 12.83
C GLU A 159 -4.62 -7.56 11.70
N GLY A 160 -5.49 -8.52 11.99
CA GLY A 160 -6.47 -9.02 11.04
C GLY A 160 -7.08 -10.36 11.42
N GLU A 161 -8.03 -10.78 10.60
CA GLU A 161 -8.83 -11.99 10.82
C GLU A 161 -8.01 -13.29 10.81
N ASP A 162 -6.87 -13.32 10.11
CA ASP A 162 -6.01 -14.50 10.03
C ASP A 162 -5.08 -14.67 11.24
N ARG A 163 -5.04 -13.71 12.20
CA ARG A 163 -4.17 -13.79 13.38
C ARG A 163 -4.27 -15.14 14.13
N PRO A 164 -5.47 -15.66 14.49
CA PRO A 164 -5.55 -16.93 15.22
C PRO A 164 -5.02 -18.12 14.42
N MET A 165 -5.17 -18.09 13.10
CA MET A 165 -4.62 -19.13 12.21
C MET A 165 -3.09 -19.06 12.17
N LEU A 166 -2.52 -17.86 12.04
CA LEU A 166 -1.07 -17.67 12.05
C LEU A 166 -0.44 -18.08 13.38
N GLU A 167 -1.06 -17.76 14.53
CA GLU A 167 -0.60 -18.19 15.85
C GLU A 167 -0.60 -19.72 16.01
N ARG A 168 -1.62 -20.41 15.49
CA ARG A 168 -1.61 -21.89 15.46
C ARG A 168 -0.46 -22.41 14.60
N LYS A 169 -0.26 -21.81 13.42
CA LYS A 169 0.80 -22.20 12.50
C LYS A 169 2.21 -22.01 13.07
N ILE A 170 2.44 -20.93 13.82
CA ILE A 170 3.70 -20.68 14.55
C ILE A 170 3.98 -21.81 15.54
N ARG A 171 2.98 -22.25 16.34
CA ARG A 171 3.11 -23.37 17.27
C ARG A 171 3.35 -24.70 16.57
N GLU A 172 2.60 -24.99 15.49
CA GLU A 172 2.77 -26.21 14.68
C GLU A 172 4.19 -26.37 14.12
N LEU A 173 4.81 -25.25 13.75
CA LEU A 173 6.15 -25.22 13.19
C LEU A 173 7.25 -24.97 14.22
N HIS A 174 6.92 -24.88 15.53
CA HIS A 174 7.85 -24.57 16.64
C HIS A 174 8.66 -23.28 16.40
N LEU A 175 7.98 -22.23 15.93
CA LEU A 175 8.60 -20.95 15.55
C LEU A 175 8.43 -19.83 16.59
N GLU A 176 7.97 -20.14 17.82
CA GLU A 176 7.65 -19.15 18.86
C GLU A 176 8.86 -18.25 19.22
N ASN A 177 10.07 -18.79 19.13
CA ASN A 177 11.31 -18.05 19.40
C ASN A 177 11.86 -17.31 18.17
N TYR A 178 11.24 -17.45 17.01
CA TYR A 178 11.73 -16.93 15.73
C TYR A 178 10.75 -16.01 15.01
N VAL A 179 9.54 -15.86 15.55
CA VAL A 179 8.48 -15.03 14.94
C VAL A 179 7.82 -14.16 16.00
N ARG A 180 7.62 -12.88 15.67
CA ARG A 180 6.82 -11.96 16.48
C ARG A 180 5.75 -11.31 15.63
N MET A 181 4.51 -11.39 16.08
CA MET A 181 3.40 -10.57 15.59
C MET A 181 3.19 -9.39 16.53
N THR A 182 3.44 -8.17 16.06
CA THR A 182 3.44 -6.97 16.92
C THR A 182 2.05 -6.41 17.17
N GLY A 183 1.07 -6.81 16.35
CA GLY A 183 -0.17 -6.06 16.25
C GLY A 183 0.01 -4.76 15.47
N ASN A 184 -0.98 -3.87 15.55
CA ASN A 184 -0.88 -2.55 14.94
C ASN A 184 0.16 -1.70 15.67
N VAL A 185 1.10 -1.15 14.92
CA VAL A 185 2.12 -0.24 15.42
C VAL A 185 1.87 1.18 14.91
N ARG A 186 2.17 2.19 15.74
CA ARG A 186 1.97 3.60 15.37
C ARG A 186 3.11 4.17 14.53
N ASN A 187 4.31 3.62 14.69
CA ASN A 187 5.53 4.13 14.06
C ASN A 187 6.16 3.06 13.17
N VAL A 188 5.55 2.77 12.03
CA VAL A 188 6.03 1.81 11.04
C VAL A 188 7.48 2.10 10.60
N PRO A 189 7.91 3.36 10.36
CA PRO A 189 9.29 3.67 9.97
C PRO A 189 10.36 3.08 10.91
N ASP A 190 10.17 3.12 12.22
CA ASP A 190 11.15 2.57 13.16
C ASP A 190 11.31 1.05 13.00
N TYR A 191 10.20 0.36 12.75
CA TYR A 191 10.23 -1.08 12.51
C TYR A 191 10.86 -1.43 11.16
N LEU A 192 10.62 -0.64 10.09
CA LEU A 192 11.30 -0.83 8.81
C LEU A 192 12.82 -0.60 8.96
N ASN A 193 13.23 0.36 9.77
CA ASN A 193 14.64 0.56 10.10
C ASN A 193 15.25 -0.67 10.79
N ALA A 194 14.51 -1.39 11.63
CA ALA A 194 14.99 -2.59 12.32
C ALA A 194 15.17 -3.81 11.40
N MET A 195 14.52 -3.84 10.23
CA MET A 195 14.55 -4.96 9.28
C MET A 195 15.81 -4.99 8.43
N ASP A 196 16.18 -6.16 7.94
CA ASP A 196 17.27 -6.40 6.98
C ASP A 196 16.74 -6.68 5.57
N VAL A 197 15.56 -7.29 5.47
CA VAL A 197 14.84 -7.57 4.24
C VAL A 197 13.34 -7.52 4.49
N PHE A 198 12.58 -7.04 3.52
CA PHE A 198 11.12 -7.09 3.54
C PHE A 198 10.64 -8.23 2.63
N ALA A 199 9.66 -9.01 3.09
CA ALA A 199 9.09 -10.10 2.31
C ALA A 199 7.58 -9.87 2.10
N PHE A 200 7.14 -9.82 0.83
CA PHE A 200 5.79 -9.44 0.47
C PHE A 200 5.12 -10.47 -0.48
N PRO A 201 4.62 -11.59 0.07
CA PRO A 201 4.09 -12.72 -0.70
C PRO A 201 2.61 -12.57 -1.08
N SER A 202 2.11 -11.35 -1.25
CA SER A 202 0.69 -11.08 -1.50
C SER A 202 0.17 -11.81 -2.75
N LEU A 203 -1.04 -12.35 -2.63
CA LEU A 203 -1.74 -13.03 -3.73
C LEU A 203 -2.31 -12.04 -4.76
N TYR A 204 -2.65 -10.85 -4.30
CA TYR A 204 -3.19 -9.77 -5.11
C TYR A 204 -3.02 -8.42 -4.41
N GLU A 205 -2.69 -7.38 -5.17
CA GLU A 205 -2.62 -5.99 -4.70
C GLU A 205 -3.19 -5.02 -5.74
N GLY A 206 -3.70 -3.89 -5.24
CA GLY A 206 -4.05 -2.74 -6.08
C GLY A 206 -2.86 -1.80 -6.23
N MET A 207 -2.59 -1.04 -5.16
CA MET A 207 -1.45 -0.13 -5.00
C MET A 207 -0.95 -0.28 -3.56
N PRO A 208 0.00 -1.20 -3.30
CA PRO A 208 0.47 -1.46 -1.95
C PRO A 208 1.39 -0.33 -1.46
N LEU A 209 0.87 0.57 -0.62
CA LEU A 209 1.65 1.68 -0.05
C LEU A 209 2.84 1.19 0.77
N SER A 210 2.70 0.05 1.46
CA SER A 210 3.81 -0.56 2.19
C SER A 210 5.05 -0.82 1.32
N ILE A 211 4.87 -1.08 0.02
CA ILE A 211 6.01 -1.24 -0.91
C ILE A 211 6.65 0.11 -1.25
N ILE A 212 5.88 1.19 -1.30
CA ILE A 212 6.42 2.55 -1.48
C ILE A 212 7.21 2.96 -0.22
N GLU A 213 6.66 2.66 0.98
CA GLU A 213 7.30 2.89 2.27
C GLU A 213 8.64 2.14 2.40
N VAL A 214 8.65 0.86 2.03
CA VAL A 214 9.83 -0.02 2.04
C VAL A 214 10.92 0.50 1.09
N GLN A 215 10.54 0.90 -0.12
CA GLN A 215 11.48 1.48 -1.08
C GLN A 215 12.03 2.83 -0.59
N SER A 216 11.18 3.68 0.01
CA SER A 216 11.63 4.96 0.61
C SER A 216 12.66 4.72 1.72
N ASN A 217 12.51 3.62 2.47
CA ASN A 217 13.43 3.22 3.52
C ASN A 217 14.74 2.60 3.01
N GLY A 218 14.88 2.34 1.72
CA GLY A 218 16.04 1.64 1.17
C GLY A 218 16.14 0.18 1.63
N LEU A 219 15.03 -0.45 1.95
CA LEU A 219 14.99 -1.82 2.44
C LEU A 219 14.83 -2.80 1.28
N PRO A 220 15.75 -3.76 1.05
CA PRO A 220 15.59 -4.80 0.04
C PRO A 220 14.26 -5.55 0.24
N CYS A 221 13.56 -5.84 -0.85
CA CYS A 221 12.25 -6.45 -0.79
C CYS A 221 12.12 -7.63 -1.76
N VAL A 222 11.84 -8.81 -1.23
CA VAL A 222 11.41 -9.98 -2.01
C VAL A 222 9.89 -9.94 -2.11
N ILE A 223 9.37 -9.89 -3.32
CA ILE A 223 7.97 -9.56 -3.60
C ILE A 223 7.34 -10.59 -4.55
N SER A 224 6.05 -10.89 -4.36
CA SER A 224 5.32 -11.74 -5.31
C SER A 224 5.25 -11.09 -6.70
N ASP A 225 5.44 -11.88 -7.74
CA ASP A 225 5.25 -11.50 -9.15
C ASP A 225 3.81 -11.07 -9.50
N ARG A 226 2.87 -11.24 -8.57
CA ARG A 226 1.46 -10.81 -8.70
C ARG A 226 1.23 -9.35 -8.29
N VAL A 227 2.25 -8.71 -7.74
CA VAL A 227 2.19 -7.28 -7.38
C VAL A 227 2.33 -6.43 -8.66
N PRO A 228 1.52 -5.35 -8.82
CA PRO A 228 1.58 -4.52 -10.01
C PRO A 228 2.96 -3.89 -10.24
N GLU A 229 3.42 -3.90 -11.50
CA GLU A 229 4.70 -3.28 -11.88
C GLU A 229 4.73 -1.76 -11.66
N ASP A 230 3.58 -1.12 -11.55
CA ASP A 230 3.45 0.33 -11.31
C ASP A 230 4.15 0.79 -10.00
N VAL A 231 4.47 -0.15 -9.09
CA VAL A 231 5.20 0.14 -7.83
C VAL A 231 6.69 -0.18 -7.92
N PHE A 232 7.21 -0.66 -9.04
CA PHE A 232 8.62 -1.02 -9.21
C PHE A 232 9.44 0.23 -9.59
N LEU A 233 9.77 1.03 -8.59
CA LEU A 233 10.37 2.35 -8.76
C LEU A 233 11.88 2.35 -8.48
N THR A 234 12.39 1.27 -7.89
CA THR A 234 13.81 1.12 -7.51
C THR A 234 14.32 -0.28 -7.84
N ASP A 235 15.63 -0.44 -7.73
CA ASP A 235 16.36 -1.71 -7.84
C ASP A 235 16.26 -2.61 -6.59
N LEU A 236 15.51 -2.18 -5.57
CA LEU A 236 15.34 -2.92 -4.31
C LEU A 236 14.36 -4.10 -4.41
N LEU A 237 13.51 -4.11 -5.43
CA LEU A 237 12.44 -5.11 -5.54
C LEU A 237 12.89 -6.32 -6.36
N GLN A 238 12.77 -7.50 -5.77
CA GLN A 238 13.01 -8.77 -6.43
C GLN A 238 11.69 -9.54 -6.55
N PRO A 239 11.02 -9.52 -7.72
CA PRO A 239 9.80 -10.26 -7.95
C PRO A 239 10.08 -11.76 -8.12
N LEU A 240 9.30 -12.61 -7.43
CA LEU A 240 9.42 -14.07 -7.50
C LEU A 240 8.03 -14.72 -7.55
N PRO A 241 7.87 -15.82 -8.32
CA PRO A 241 6.67 -16.64 -8.28
C PRO A 241 6.50 -17.34 -6.92
N LEU A 242 5.26 -17.43 -6.43
CA LEU A 242 4.97 -18.02 -5.12
C LEU A 242 5.18 -19.55 -5.09
N ASN A 243 5.24 -20.23 -6.22
CA ASN A 243 5.54 -21.66 -6.31
C ASN A 243 7.04 -21.98 -6.25
N GLU A 244 7.92 -20.98 -6.29
CA GLU A 244 9.38 -21.15 -6.24
C GLU A 244 9.94 -20.89 -4.83
N GLN A 245 9.52 -21.68 -3.84
CA GLN A 245 9.89 -21.47 -2.43
C GLN A 245 11.40 -21.41 -2.17
N SER A 246 12.19 -22.23 -2.87
CA SER A 246 13.66 -22.21 -2.74
C SER A 246 14.26 -20.89 -3.19
N ALA A 247 13.76 -20.30 -4.29
CA ALA A 247 14.19 -18.99 -4.77
C ALA A 247 13.87 -17.89 -3.74
N TRP A 248 12.70 -17.95 -3.08
CA TRP A 248 12.35 -17.04 -1.99
C TRP A 248 13.31 -17.16 -0.81
N VAL A 249 13.64 -18.40 -0.39
CA VAL A 249 14.60 -18.65 0.71
C VAL A 249 15.97 -18.08 0.35
N ASP A 250 16.44 -18.31 -0.88
CA ASP A 250 17.74 -17.83 -1.35
C ASP A 250 17.79 -16.31 -1.43
N ALA A 251 16.77 -15.68 -1.99
CA ALA A 251 16.67 -14.24 -2.10
C ALA A 251 16.60 -13.56 -0.72
N ILE A 252 15.79 -14.09 0.20
CA ILE A 252 15.68 -13.57 1.57
C ILE A 252 17.02 -13.71 2.31
N CYS A 253 17.64 -14.89 2.31
CA CYS A 253 18.89 -15.13 3.01
C CYS A 253 20.08 -14.37 2.41
N GLY A 254 20.06 -14.13 1.10
CA GLY A 254 21.10 -13.39 0.36
C GLY A 254 20.95 -11.87 0.39
N ALA A 255 19.81 -11.36 0.86
CA ALA A 255 19.54 -9.94 0.88
C ALA A 255 20.59 -9.17 1.69
N LYS A 256 21.05 -8.05 1.13
CA LYS A 256 21.99 -7.12 1.77
C LYS A 256 21.37 -5.75 1.79
N ARG A 257 21.23 -5.19 2.98
CA ARG A 257 20.75 -3.83 3.15
C ARG A 257 21.92 -2.86 2.98
N GLU A 258 21.78 -1.94 2.05
CA GLU A 258 22.67 -0.81 1.90
C GLU A 258 21.99 0.44 2.47
N SER A 259 22.67 1.15 3.36
CA SER A 259 22.16 2.43 3.85
C SER A 259 22.31 3.48 2.75
N SER A 260 21.21 4.04 2.27
CA SER A 260 21.27 5.09 1.26
C SER A 260 20.02 5.98 1.31
N GLU A 261 20.25 7.29 1.43
CA GLU A 261 19.21 8.32 1.36
C GLU A 261 18.66 8.51 -0.07
N LYS A 262 19.33 7.96 -1.09
CA LYS A 262 18.92 8.11 -2.51
C LYS A 262 17.50 7.65 -2.78
N TYR A 263 17.04 6.62 -2.05
CA TYR A 263 15.73 5.99 -2.27
C TYR A 263 14.56 6.89 -1.85
N ALA A 264 14.67 7.58 -0.71
CA ALA A 264 13.66 8.56 -0.30
C ALA A 264 13.53 9.70 -1.33
N ALA A 265 14.65 10.20 -1.85
CA ALA A 265 14.67 11.20 -2.92
C ALA A 265 14.04 10.67 -4.22
N GLN A 266 14.32 9.42 -4.59
CA GLN A 266 13.73 8.77 -5.77
C GLN A 266 12.21 8.60 -5.64
N MET A 267 11.69 8.22 -4.46
CA MET A 267 10.25 8.15 -4.20
C MET A 267 9.59 9.52 -4.32
N ARG A 268 10.22 10.58 -3.81
CA ARG A 268 9.74 11.95 -3.95
C ARG A 268 9.66 12.37 -5.42
N GLN A 269 10.70 12.12 -6.20
CA GLN A 269 10.74 12.42 -7.64
C GLN A 269 9.69 11.63 -8.44
N SER A 270 9.37 10.42 -8.01
CA SER A 270 8.32 9.59 -8.62
C SER A 270 6.88 10.05 -8.27
N GLY A 271 6.74 11.09 -7.44
CA GLY A 271 5.46 11.69 -7.11
C GLY A 271 4.69 11.01 -5.97
N PHE A 272 5.34 10.09 -5.24
CA PHE A 272 4.76 9.41 -4.08
C PHE A 272 5.00 10.15 -2.76
N ASP A 273 5.40 11.40 -2.81
CA ASP A 273 5.53 12.26 -1.64
C ASP A 273 4.23 13.00 -1.31
N THR A 274 3.91 13.08 -0.02
CA THR A 274 2.69 13.73 0.47
C THR A 274 2.62 15.19 0.04
N ASP A 275 3.73 15.94 0.09
CA ASP A 275 3.75 17.35 -0.29
C ASP A 275 3.42 17.52 -1.78
N THR A 276 3.96 16.67 -2.64
CA THR A 276 3.65 16.65 -4.08
C THR A 276 2.18 16.34 -4.35
N ALA A 277 1.61 15.35 -3.64
CA ALA A 277 0.20 15.00 -3.77
C ALA A 277 -0.70 16.15 -3.28
N MET A 278 -0.38 16.76 -2.14
CA MET A 278 -1.12 17.88 -1.56
C MET A 278 -1.07 19.13 -2.43
N GLN A 279 0.07 19.43 -3.06
CA GLN A 279 0.17 20.54 -4.02
C GLN A 279 -0.78 20.36 -5.20
N LYS A 280 -0.87 19.14 -5.77
CA LYS A 280 -1.83 18.84 -6.86
C LYS A 280 -3.27 19.04 -6.39
N VAL A 281 -3.63 18.54 -5.21
CA VAL A 281 -4.97 18.73 -4.63
C VAL A 281 -5.26 20.23 -4.41
N TYR A 282 -4.31 20.97 -3.89
CA TYR A 282 -4.45 22.40 -3.64
C TYR A 282 -4.67 23.20 -4.92
N MET A 283 -3.95 22.89 -5.99
CA MET A 283 -4.17 23.52 -7.30
C MET A 283 -5.58 23.28 -7.81
N ILE A 284 -6.08 22.03 -7.73
CA ILE A 284 -7.46 21.69 -8.11
C ILE A 284 -8.49 22.47 -7.29
N TYR A 285 -8.26 22.68 -6.00
CA TYR A 285 -9.18 23.45 -5.14
C TYR A 285 -9.21 24.93 -5.51
N LYS A 286 -8.14 25.48 -6.10
CA LYS A 286 -8.03 26.87 -6.56
C LYS A 286 -8.59 27.13 -7.96
N GLU A 287 -8.72 26.09 -8.79
CA GLU A 287 -9.35 26.22 -10.11
C GLU A 287 -10.86 26.44 -9.95
N ARG A 288 -11.24 27.71 -9.82
CA ARG A 288 -12.65 28.18 -9.68
C ARG A 288 -13.27 28.46 -11.04
#